data_075195a8ec1c954c959b6375421e50f4
#
_entry.id   075195a8ec1c954c959b6375421e50f4
#
_cell.length_a   1.000
_cell.length_b   1.000
_cell.length_c   1.000
_cell.angle_alpha   90.00
_cell.angle_beta   90.00
_cell.angle_gamma   90.00
#
_symmetry.space_group_name_H-M   'P 1'
#
loop_
_entity.id
_entity.type
_entity.pdbx_description
1 polymer ?
#
loop_
_entity_poly.entity_id
_entity_poly.type
_entity_poly.pdbx_seq_one_letter_code
_entity_poly.pdbx_strand_id
1 'polypeptide(L)'
;ALLFQIRFATAWYFFPLVLIGNLLGFFYAAPPLRLAYRGFGEISTAFAAGVLMPGMGYLVANSSLNEDFFVLTPAFLAYGVFFILNVEMPDVQGDREGGKLNLMVKYGVEKGYAAVIFSSSIGTLIFVALSIFISSSAIDYRWFMVFSLVPLVVGLVGVGVKLGDRAQLIRQVKGN
;
A
#
# COMPACT_ATOMS: atom_id res chain seq x y z
N ALA A 1 11.18 15.44 14.63
CA ALA A 1 9.72 15.57 14.80
C ALA A 1 9.38 16.66 15.83
N LEU A 2 9.84 16.55 17.09
CA LEU A 2 9.49 17.51 18.17
C LEU A 2 9.88 18.96 17.82
N LEU A 3 11.11 19.18 17.36
CA LEU A 3 11.58 20.53 16.94
C LEU A 3 10.74 21.08 15.78
N PHE A 4 10.35 20.22 14.83
CA PHE A 4 9.48 20.61 13.73
C PHE A 4 8.09 21.01 14.23
N GLN A 5 7.51 20.21 15.12
CA GLN A 5 6.21 20.51 15.73
C GLN A 5 6.20 21.85 16.46
N ILE A 6 7.24 22.12 17.26
CA ILE A 6 7.37 23.40 17.99
C ILE A 6 7.56 24.57 17.01
N ARG A 7 8.41 24.40 15.98
CA ARG A 7 8.75 25.47 15.04
C ARG A 7 7.61 25.86 14.11
N PHE A 8 6.76 24.89 13.71
CA PHE A 8 5.68 25.09 12.75
C PHE A 8 4.27 25.00 13.36
N ALA A 9 4.18 24.94 14.69
CA ALA A 9 2.92 24.88 15.42
C ALA A 9 1.94 23.81 14.85
N THR A 10 2.47 22.67 14.41
CA THR A 10 1.65 21.58 13.88
C THR A 10 0.79 20.95 14.99
N ALA A 11 -0.26 20.25 14.62
CA ALA A 11 -1.16 19.58 15.56
C ALA A 11 -0.41 18.71 16.57
N TRP A 12 -0.91 18.65 17.81
CA TRP A 12 -0.26 17.93 18.92
C TRP A 12 0.00 16.45 18.63
N TYR A 13 -0.83 15.83 17.79
CA TYR A 13 -0.71 14.43 17.42
C TYR A 13 0.34 14.16 16.31
N PHE A 14 1.02 15.18 15.79
CA PHE A 14 2.11 15.00 14.83
C PHE A 14 3.22 14.11 15.39
N PHE A 15 3.68 14.39 16.61
CA PHE A 15 4.73 13.58 17.25
C PHE A 15 4.30 12.14 17.51
N PRO A 16 3.13 11.84 18.08
CA PRO A 16 2.60 10.49 18.15
C PRO A 16 2.57 9.73 16.82
N LEU A 17 2.16 10.36 15.73
CA LEU A 17 2.14 9.71 14.41
C LEU A 17 3.55 9.34 13.93
N VAL A 18 4.52 10.25 14.09
CA VAL A 18 5.93 9.96 13.78
C VAL A 18 6.45 8.82 14.64
N LEU A 19 6.13 8.81 15.93
CA LEU A 19 6.55 7.75 16.86
C LEU A 19 5.98 6.40 16.43
N ILE A 20 4.69 6.33 16.11
CA ILE A 20 4.04 5.10 15.62
C ILE A 20 4.74 4.61 14.35
N GLY A 21 5.01 5.48 13.38
CA GLY A 21 5.71 5.11 12.16
C GLY A 21 7.11 4.54 12.41
N ASN A 22 7.87 5.17 13.30
CA ASN A 22 9.20 4.68 13.69
C ASN A 22 9.12 3.33 14.43
N LEU A 23 8.15 3.15 15.33
CA LEU A 23 7.95 1.89 16.04
C LEU A 23 7.55 0.76 15.09
N LEU A 24 6.65 1.02 14.13
CA LEU A 24 6.29 0.05 13.10
C LEU A 24 7.49 -0.34 12.26
N GLY A 25 8.30 0.62 11.81
CA GLY A 25 9.52 0.37 11.05
C GLY A 25 10.54 -0.43 11.87
N PHE A 26 10.79 -0.07 13.12
CA PHE A 26 11.72 -0.78 13.99
C PHE A 26 11.24 -2.21 14.26
N PHE A 27 9.99 -2.40 14.67
CA PHE A 27 9.43 -3.70 14.99
C PHE A 27 9.04 -4.54 13.77
N TYR A 28 9.19 -4.00 12.57
CA TYR A 28 9.00 -4.78 11.35
C TYR A 28 9.89 -6.02 11.34
N ALA A 29 11.17 -5.86 11.66
CA ALA A 29 12.14 -6.96 11.74
C ALA A 29 12.67 -7.23 13.15
N ALA A 30 12.65 -6.24 14.06
CA ALA A 30 13.27 -6.33 15.39
C ALA A 30 12.37 -7.04 16.42
N PRO A 31 12.99 -7.77 17.40
CA PRO A 31 12.28 -8.27 18.57
C PRO A 31 11.67 -7.13 19.40
N PRO A 32 10.61 -7.37 20.15
CA PRO A 32 9.93 -8.63 20.34
C PRO A 32 8.86 -8.93 19.27
N LEU A 33 8.41 -7.95 18.46
CA LEU A 33 7.24 -8.12 17.57
C LEU A 33 7.58 -8.87 16.29
N ARG A 34 8.68 -8.49 15.60
CA ARG A 34 9.12 -9.11 14.34
C ARG A 34 7.96 -9.30 13.35
N LEU A 35 7.23 -8.23 13.03
CA LEU A 35 5.96 -8.26 12.31
C LEU A 35 6.04 -9.02 10.96
N ALA A 36 7.14 -8.84 10.21
CA ALA A 36 7.39 -9.53 8.95
C ALA A 36 7.48 -11.05 9.09
N TYR A 37 7.91 -11.54 10.25
CA TYR A 37 8.08 -12.97 10.54
C TYR A 37 6.84 -13.63 11.15
N ARG A 38 5.82 -12.83 11.47
CA ARG A 38 4.57 -13.29 12.08
C ARG A 38 3.34 -13.12 11.18
N GLY A 39 3.55 -12.71 9.92
CA GLY A 39 2.46 -12.48 8.96
C GLY A 39 1.73 -11.16 9.14
N PHE A 40 2.31 -10.20 9.88
CA PHE A 40 1.78 -8.85 10.05
C PHE A 40 2.57 -7.80 9.26
N GLY A 41 3.56 -8.23 8.44
CA GLY A 41 4.40 -7.34 7.64
C GLY A 41 3.57 -6.48 6.70
N GLU A 42 2.71 -7.10 5.89
CA GLU A 42 1.88 -6.40 4.93
C GLU A 42 0.91 -5.42 5.59
N ILE A 43 0.29 -5.82 6.70
CA ILE A 43 -0.64 -4.94 7.43
C ILE A 43 0.10 -3.71 7.96
N SER A 44 1.28 -3.91 8.58
CA SER A 44 2.06 -2.80 9.14
C SER A 44 2.57 -1.87 8.04
N THR A 45 3.04 -2.40 6.91
CA THR A 45 3.53 -1.59 5.79
C THR A 45 2.38 -0.92 5.05
N ALA A 46 1.25 -1.61 4.83
CA ALA A 46 0.07 -1.01 4.22
C ALA A 46 -0.45 0.17 5.06
N PHE A 47 -0.46 0.04 6.38
CA PHE A 47 -0.82 1.13 7.27
C PHE A 47 0.21 2.27 7.24
N ALA A 48 1.50 1.96 7.28
CA ALA A 48 2.55 2.98 7.20
C ALA A 48 2.52 3.74 5.87
N ALA A 49 2.47 3.05 4.74
CA ALA A 49 2.48 3.64 3.41
C ALA A 49 1.12 4.23 3.00
N GLY A 50 0.01 3.61 3.41
CA GLY A 50 -1.34 4.03 3.01
C GLY A 50 -2.00 5.02 3.97
N VAL A 51 -1.56 5.11 5.23
CA VAL A 51 -2.17 6.01 6.20
C VAL A 51 -1.17 6.99 6.79
N LEU A 52 -0.06 6.51 7.36
CA LEU A 52 0.88 7.39 8.07
C LEU A 52 1.60 8.33 7.11
N MET A 53 2.15 7.84 6.00
CA MET A 53 2.87 8.71 5.04
C MET A 53 1.95 9.76 4.41
N PRO A 54 0.78 9.42 3.82
CA PRO A 54 -0.15 10.43 3.32
C PRO A 54 -0.67 11.35 4.41
N GLY A 55 -0.96 10.81 5.61
CA GLY A 55 -1.43 11.58 6.75
C GLY A 55 -0.43 12.60 7.23
N MET A 56 0.86 12.25 7.27
CA MET A 56 1.93 13.19 7.60
C MET A 56 2.05 14.30 6.55
N GLY A 57 2.00 13.95 5.26
CA GLY A 57 2.00 14.94 4.17
C GLY A 57 0.81 15.89 4.26
N TYR A 58 -0.39 15.34 4.46
CA TYR A 58 -1.61 16.11 4.62
C TYR A 58 -1.56 17.04 5.83
N LEU A 59 -1.09 16.53 6.97
CA LEU A 59 -0.95 17.29 8.21
C LEU A 59 0.01 18.47 8.08
N VAL A 60 1.13 18.27 7.37
CA VAL A 60 2.10 19.35 7.11
C VAL A 60 1.49 20.43 6.21
N ALA A 61 0.71 20.03 5.20
CA ALA A 61 0.10 20.96 4.26
C ALA A 61 -1.09 21.72 4.86
N ASN A 62 -1.90 21.07 5.70
CA ASN A 62 -3.17 21.61 6.20
C ASN A 62 -3.17 21.89 7.71
N SER A 63 -2.07 21.66 8.41
CA SER A 63 -1.91 21.82 9.87
C SER A 63 -2.80 20.93 10.73
N SER A 64 -3.74 20.18 10.15
CA SER A 64 -4.63 19.24 10.82
C SER A 64 -5.09 18.13 9.88
N LEU A 65 -5.49 16.99 10.44
CA LEU A 65 -6.23 15.96 9.71
C LEU A 65 -7.72 16.27 9.86
N ASN A 66 -8.39 16.47 8.73
CA ASN A 66 -9.82 16.77 8.67
C ASN A 66 -10.59 15.64 7.97
N GLU A 67 -11.89 15.84 7.76
CA GLU A 67 -12.78 14.85 7.13
C GLU A 67 -12.30 14.45 5.73
N ASP A 68 -11.78 15.37 4.93
CA ASP A 68 -11.27 15.09 3.58
C ASP A 68 -10.16 14.03 3.61
N PHE A 69 -9.26 14.09 4.59
CA PHE A 69 -8.22 13.08 4.74
C PHE A 69 -8.80 11.71 5.10
N PHE A 70 -9.75 11.66 6.04
CA PHE A 70 -10.35 10.38 6.46
C PHE A 70 -11.18 9.74 5.36
N VAL A 71 -11.82 10.53 4.51
CA VAL A 71 -12.54 10.05 3.33
C VAL A 71 -11.60 9.41 2.30
N LEU A 72 -10.37 9.92 2.14
CA LEU A 72 -9.35 9.35 1.26
C LEU A 72 -8.66 8.11 1.85
N THR A 73 -8.65 7.97 3.17
CA THR A 73 -7.88 6.93 3.88
C THR A 73 -8.17 5.50 3.41
N PRO A 74 -9.43 5.07 3.15
CA PRO A 74 -9.71 3.72 2.66
C PRO A 74 -9.05 3.41 1.31
N ALA A 75 -9.04 4.38 0.38
CA ALA A 75 -8.37 4.22 -0.90
C ALA A 75 -6.85 4.16 -0.73
N PHE A 76 -6.28 5.04 0.07
CA PHE A 76 -4.85 5.02 0.37
C PHE A 76 -4.42 3.72 1.04
N LEU A 77 -5.23 3.16 1.92
CA LEU A 77 -4.94 1.87 2.55
C LEU A 77 -4.92 0.73 1.52
N ALA A 78 -5.87 0.72 0.57
CA ALA A 78 -5.87 -0.24 -0.53
C ALA A 78 -4.60 -0.11 -1.40
N TYR A 79 -4.14 1.11 -1.68
CA TYR A 79 -2.86 1.35 -2.35
C TYR A 79 -1.64 1.03 -1.50
N GLY A 80 -1.72 1.13 -0.18
CA GLY A 80 -0.70 0.65 0.75
C GLY A 80 -0.51 -0.87 0.64
N VAL A 81 -1.61 -1.63 0.53
CA VAL A 81 -1.57 -3.07 0.25
C VAL A 81 -0.98 -3.34 -1.14
N PHE A 82 -1.44 -2.65 -2.16
CA PHE A 82 -0.87 -2.73 -3.50
C PHE A 82 0.64 -2.50 -3.50
N PHE A 83 1.10 -1.47 -2.81
CA PHE A 83 2.52 -1.12 -2.71
C PHE A 83 3.35 -2.24 -2.11
N ILE A 84 2.97 -2.74 -0.91
CA ILE A 84 3.77 -3.76 -0.24
C ILE A 84 3.82 -5.07 -1.02
N LEU A 85 2.72 -5.49 -1.62
CA LEU A 85 2.69 -6.71 -2.43
C LEU A 85 3.62 -6.62 -3.65
N ASN A 86 3.71 -5.46 -4.30
CA ASN A 86 4.66 -5.28 -5.40
C ASN A 86 6.11 -5.24 -4.93
N VAL A 87 6.39 -4.69 -3.75
CA VAL A 87 7.75 -4.68 -3.16
C VAL A 87 8.21 -6.08 -2.77
N GLU A 88 7.32 -6.91 -2.22
CA GLU A 88 7.65 -8.28 -1.79
C GLU A 88 7.77 -9.27 -2.96
N MET A 89 7.16 -8.96 -4.10
CA MET A 89 7.08 -9.88 -5.24
C MET A 89 8.44 -10.36 -5.78
N PRO A 90 9.45 -9.50 -5.96
CA PRO A 90 10.77 -9.93 -6.42
C PRO A 90 11.53 -10.78 -5.39
N ASP A 91 11.23 -10.60 -4.11
CA ASP A 91 12.00 -11.14 -2.99
C ASP A 91 11.40 -12.42 -2.38
N VAL A 92 10.35 -13.00 -2.97
CA VAL A 92 9.61 -14.16 -2.41
C VAL A 92 10.52 -15.32 -2.04
N GLN A 93 11.54 -15.62 -2.87
CA GLN A 93 12.47 -16.71 -2.57
C GLN A 93 13.36 -16.37 -1.36
N GLY A 94 13.97 -15.18 -1.35
CA GLY A 94 14.81 -14.73 -0.24
C GLY A 94 14.01 -14.60 1.07
N ASP A 95 12.77 -14.11 0.99
CA ASP A 95 11.87 -14.02 2.14
C ASP A 95 11.53 -15.40 2.72
N ARG A 96 11.30 -16.40 1.85
CA ARG A 96 11.08 -17.78 2.28
C ARG A 96 12.29 -18.36 2.99
N GLU A 97 13.48 -18.20 2.41
CA GLU A 97 14.74 -18.67 2.98
C GLU A 97 15.07 -17.93 4.28
N GLY A 98 14.73 -16.64 4.36
CA GLY A 98 14.86 -15.79 5.56
C GLY A 98 13.81 -16.04 6.64
N GLY A 99 12.81 -16.90 6.39
CA GLY A 99 11.77 -17.26 7.36
C GLY A 99 10.69 -16.20 7.58
N LYS A 100 10.52 -15.25 6.65
CA LYS A 100 9.38 -14.31 6.67
C LYS A 100 8.09 -15.02 6.27
N LEU A 101 6.98 -14.55 6.83
CA LEU A 101 5.63 -15.10 6.62
C LEU A 101 4.73 -14.10 5.88
N ASN A 102 5.16 -13.65 4.71
CA ASN A 102 4.32 -12.81 3.87
C ASN A 102 3.30 -13.63 3.05
N LEU A 103 2.32 -12.94 2.46
CA LEU A 103 1.21 -13.54 1.70
C LEU A 103 1.73 -14.43 0.56
N MET A 104 2.76 -13.98 -0.16
CA MET A 104 3.28 -14.73 -1.31
C MET A 104 4.08 -15.97 -0.90
N VAL A 105 4.82 -15.88 0.21
CA VAL A 105 5.52 -17.05 0.80
C VAL A 105 4.51 -18.08 1.28
N LYS A 106 3.42 -17.64 1.91
CA LYS A 106 2.42 -18.52 2.53
C LYS A 106 1.43 -19.11 1.52
N TYR A 107 0.96 -18.32 0.56
CA TYR A 107 -0.13 -18.72 -0.33
C TYR A 107 0.27 -18.84 -1.80
N GLY A 108 1.51 -18.47 -2.14
CA GLY A 108 2.04 -18.50 -3.48
C GLY A 108 1.87 -17.20 -4.25
N VAL A 109 2.75 -17.00 -5.22
CA VAL A 109 2.86 -15.78 -6.03
C VAL A 109 1.59 -15.49 -6.84
N GLU A 110 0.84 -16.53 -7.23
CA GLU A 110 -0.42 -16.36 -7.98
C GLU A 110 -1.49 -15.63 -7.17
N LYS A 111 -1.63 -15.99 -5.88
CA LYS A 111 -2.54 -15.28 -4.99
C LYS A 111 -2.04 -13.87 -4.69
N GLY A 112 -0.72 -13.67 -4.68
CA GLY A 112 -0.10 -12.35 -4.60
C GLY A 112 -0.53 -11.46 -5.77
N TYR A 113 -0.44 -11.94 -7.02
CA TYR A 113 -0.91 -11.17 -8.19
C TYR A 113 -2.40 -10.86 -8.13
N ALA A 114 -3.22 -11.82 -7.73
CA ALA A 114 -4.65 -11.59 -7.56
C ALA A 114 -4.92 -10.49 -6.52
N ALA A 115 -4.18 -10.50 -5.40
CA ALA A 115 -4.28 -9.49 -4.36
C ALA A 115 -3.81 -8.10 -4.83
N VAL A 116 -2.78 -8.03 -5.69
CA VAL A 116 -2.32 -6.77 -6.33
C VAL A 116 -3.43 -6.16 -7.17
N ILE A 117 -4.06 -6.95 -8.07
CA ILE A 117 -5.18 -6.46 -8.90
C ILE A 117 -6.35 -6.06 -8.02
N PHE A 118 -6.71 -6.88 -7.05
CA PHE A 118 -7.85 -6.64 -6.17
C PHE A 118 -7.67 -5.33 -5.37
N SER A 119 -6.50 -5.12 -4.77
CA SER A 119 -6.21 -3.92 -3.98
C SER A 119 -6.19 -2.65 -4.84
N SER A 120 -5.56 -2.67 -6.02
CA SER A 120 -5.58 -1.53 -6.94
C SER A 120 -6.98 -1.24 -7.47
N SER A 121 -7.77 -2.28 -7.78
CA SER A 121 -9.17 -2.12 -8.22
C SER A 121 -10.04 -1.49 -7.14
N ILE A 122 -9.93 -1.96 -5.89
CA ILE A 122 -10.68 -1.36 -4.77
C ILE A 122 -10.29 0.11 -4.59
N GLY A 123 -9.00 0.43 -4.57
CA GLY A 123 -8.54 1.82 -4.42
C GLY A 123 -9.08 2.72 -5.54
N THR A 124 -9.02 2.24 -6.79
CA THR A 124 -9.58 2.97 -7.95
C THR A 124 -11.08 3.15 -7.84
N LEU A 125 -11.83 2.09 -7.50
CA LEU A 125 -13.29 2.16 -7.33
C LEU A 125 -13.70 3.16 -6.24
N ILE A 126 -12.96 3.22 -5.14
CA ILE A 126 -13.21 4.20 -4.08
C ILE A 126 -12.99 5.61 -4.64
N PHE A 127 -11.89 5.88 -5.35
CA PHE A 127 -11.67 7.22 -5.94
C PHE A 127 -12.69 7.59 -7.00
N VAL A 128 -13.17 6.64 -7.80
CA VAL A 128 -14.30 6.85 -8.72
C VAL A 128 -15.55 7.23 -7.94
N ALA A 129 -15.88 6.50 -6.89
CA ALA A 129 -17.05 6.81 -6.06
C ALA A 129 -16.94 8.19 -5.41
N LEU A 130 -15.77 8.52 -4.84
CA LEU A 130 -15.52 9.85 -4.27
C LEU A 130 -15.68 10.97 -5.30
N SER A 131 -15.18 10.78 -6.53
CA SER A 131 -15.31 11.78 -7.59
C SER A 131 -16.73 12.03 -8.07
N ILE A 132 -17.63 11.05 -7.87
CA ILE A 132 -19.04 11.14 -8.29
C ILE A 132 -19.94 11.63 -7.15
N PHE A 133 -19.74 11.12 -5.94
CA PHE A 133 -20.68 11.29 -4.84
C PHE A 133 -20.27 12.33 -3.80
N ILE A 134 -18.99 12.73 -3.76
CA ILE A 134 -18.49 13.66 -2.75
C ILE A 134 -17.95 14.93 -3.43
N SER A 135 -18.45 16.08 -2.98
CA SER A 135 -17.94 17.40 -3.37
C SER A 135 -17.20 18.00 -2.18
N SER A 136 -15.94 18.35 -2.36
CA SER A 136 -15.15 19.12 -1.40
C SER A 136 -14.73 20.43 -2.04
N SER A 137 -14.68 21.50 -1.24
CA SER A 137 -14.14 22.78 -1.69
C SER A 137 -12.61 22.82 -1.69
N ALA A 138 -11.98 21.89 -0.96
CA ALA A 138 -10.53 21.84 -0.78
C ALA A 138 -9.85 20.83 -1.71
N ILE A 139 -10.56 19.75 -2.12
CA ILE A 139 -9.99 18.64 -2.86
C ILE A 139 -10.84 18.32 -4.10
N ASP A 140 -10.22 18.34 -5.27
CA ASP A 140 -10.82 17.79 -6.50
C ASP A 140 -10.48 16.30 -6.62
N TYR A 141 -11.42 15.43 -6.22
CA TYR A 141 -11.26 13.96 -6.25
C TYR A 141 -11.08 13.38 -7.65
N ARG A 142 -11.39 14.12 -8.73
CA ARG A 142 -11.22 13.67 -10.11
C ARG A 142 -9.76 13.40 -10.43
N TRP A 143 -8.84 14.18 -9.87
CA TRP A 143 -7.41 13.93 -10.05
C TRP A 143 -6.97 12.62 -9.42
N PHE A 144 -7.46 12.29 -8.22
CA PHE A 144 -7.18 10.99 -7.61
C PHE A 144 -7.72 9.85 -8.45
N MET A 145 -8.94 9.97 -9.01
CA MET A 145 -9.50 9.00 -9.94
C MET A 145 -8.58 8.81 -11.16
N VAL A 146 -8.16 9.87 -11.83
CA VAL A 146 -7.31 9.79 -13.03
C VAL A 146 -5.96 9.13 -12.71
N PHE A 147 -5.27 9.56 -11.65
CA PHE A 147 -3.98 8.97 -11.26
C PHE A 147 -4.10 7.54 -10.78
N SER A 148 -5.23 7.14 -10.23
CA SER A 148 -5.47 5.78 -9.76
C SER A 148 -5.55 4.74 -10.90
N LEU A 149 -5.79 5.17 -12.14
CA LEU A 149 -5.78 4.29 -13.29
C LEU A 149 -4.38 3.74 -13.58
N VAL A 150 -3.32 4.47 -13.24
CA VAL A 150 -1.93 4.03 -13.48
C VAL A 150 -1.61 2.72 -12.75
N PRO A 151 -1.73 2.61 -11.41
CA PRO A 151 -1.47 1.36 -10.72
C PRO A 151 -2.43 0.24 -11.13
N LEU A 152 -3.68 0.56 -11.48
CA LEU A 152 -4.62 -0.43 -12.01
C LEU A 152 -4.12 -1.03 -13.33
N VAL A 153 -3.73 -0.19 -14.29
CA VAL A 153 -3.19 -0.63 -15.60
C VAL A 153 -1.89 -1.41 -15.40
N VAL A 154 -0.98 -0.93 -14.56
CA VAL A 154 0.29 -1.64 -14.25
C VAL A 154 0.02 -3.01 -13.66
N GLY A 155 -0.92 -3.13 -12.71
CA GLY A 155 -1.31 -4.40 -12.14
C GLY A 155 -1.88 -5.39 -13.18
N LEU A 156 -2.77 -4.92 -14.05
CA LEU A 156 -3.38 -5.73 -15.10
C LEU A 156 -2.36 -6.19 -16.15
N VAL A 157 -1.47 -5.29 -16.60
CA VAL A 157 -0.41 -5.59 -17.57
C VAL A 157 0.58 -6.60 -16.99
N GLY A 158 1.02 -6.43 -15.73
CA GLY A 158 1.94 -7.33 -15.06
C GLY A 158 1.41 -8.77 -14.98
N VAL A 159 0.12 -8.93 -14.69
CA VAL A 159 -0.53 -10.25 -14.72
C VAL A 159 -0.68 -10.79 -16.13
N GLY A 160 -1.03 -9.95 -17.10
CA GLY A 160 -1.17 -10.34 -18.51
C GLY A 160 0.13 -10.90 -19.09
N VAL A 161 1.26 -10.24 -18.82
CA VAL A 161 2.59 -10.71 -19.24
C VAL A 161 2.90 -12.10 -18.64
N LYS A 162 2.68 -12.28 -17.35
CA LYS A 162 2.97 -13.56 -16.69
C LYS A 162 2.09 -14.71 -17.14
N LEU A 163 0.83 -14.45 -17.45
CA LEU A 163 -0.06 -15.46 -18.04
C LEU A 163 0.39 -15.84 -19.45
N GLY A 164 0.92 -14.88 -20.22
CA GLY A 164 1.50 -15.10 -21.55
C GLY A 164 2.72 -16.01 -21.48
N ASP A 165 3.67 -15.75 -20.57
CA ASP A 165 4.87 -16.56 -20.37
C ASP A 165 4.53 -18.02 -19.98
N ARG A 166 3.55 -18.20 -19.09
CA ARG A 166 3.06 -19.56 -18.73
C ARG A 166 2.45 -20.29 -19.93
N ALA A 167 1.64 -19.59 -20.73
CA ALA A 167 1.03 -20.22 -21.90
C ALA A 167 2.08 -20.66 -22.92
N GLN A 168 3.17 -19.90 -23.09
CA GLN A 168 4.30 -20.28 -23.95
C GLN A 168 5.04 -21.51 -23.40
N LEU A 169 5.35 -21.54 -22.09
CA LEU A 169 6.00 -22.68 -21.45
C LEU A 169 5.19 -23.98 -21.61
N ILE A 170 3.87 -23.91 -21.39
CA ILE A 170 2.98 -25.06 -21.55
C ILE A 170 2.96 -25.56 -23.01
N ARG A 171 3.00 -24.65 -23.98
CA ARG A 171 3.06 -25.01 -25.42
C ARG A 171 4.37 -25.69 -25.76
N GLN A 172 5.51 -25.21 -25.24
CA GLN A 172 6.82 -25.84 -25.44
C GLN A 172 6.90 -27.25 -24.84
N VAL A 173 6.34 -27.45 -23.64
CA VAL A 173 6.34 -28.77 -22.99
C VAL A 173 5.40 -29.79 -23.69
N LYS A 174 4.29 -29.32 -24.28
CA LYS A 174 3.34 -30.20 -25.00
C LYS A 174 3.69 -30.43 -26.47
N GLY A 175 4.63 -29.69 -27.03
CA GLY A 175 5.06 -29.78 -28.41
C GLY A 175 6.30 -30.67 -28.63
N ASN A 176 6.88 -31.18 -27.53
CA ASN A 176 7.92 -32.24 -27.53
C ASN A 176 7.28 -33.57 -27.08
#